data_14c2908e548758aa58ec7ec31c814ae6
#
_entry.id   14c2908e548758aa58ec7ec31c814ae6
#
_cell.length_a   1.000
_cell.length_b   1.000
_cell.length_c   1.000
_cell.angle_alpha   90.00
_cell.angle_beta   90.00
_cell.angle_gamma   90.00
#
_symmetry.space_group_name_H-M   'P 1'
#
loop_
_entity.id
_entity.type
_entity.pdbx_description
1 polymer ?
#
loop_
_entity_poly.entity_id
_entity_poly.type
_entity_poly.pdbx_seq_one_letter_code
_entity_poly.pdbx_strand_id
1 'polypeptide(L)'
;MDARARGLHPLAGSQGFLTEARRRRVGALAAAGAFAAGTALATPEVAVDVGHTLSEGGATSARGRSEFDFNRVLAERLVGELQGRRLLTRPINFDGRIGSLAARAEEATGADLLISIHHDSVHADLLQEWDWQGATHTFSDLHSGFALFVSRRNAGLALSLRCASAIGARLRRMGFAAATHHARPLAGPARPAADETNAVHYYDNLVVLYRSTLPALLFEAGVIKHRGEELRLRDPEQQARMADAIATGIAACLYPR
;
A
#
# COMPACT_ATOMS: atom_id res chain seq x y z
N MET A 1 -53.37 -12.99 65.47
CA MET A 1 -52.91 -12.64 66.84
C MET A 1 -52.27 -11.26 66.65
N ASP A 2 -53.11 -10.28 66.89
CA ASP A 2 -53.21 -9.44 68.11
C ASP A 2 -51.94 -8.57 68.29
N ALA A 3 -51.98 -7.33 68.50
CA ALA A 3 -53.00 -6.33 68.76
C ALA A 3 -52.29 -5.00 69.03
N ARG A 4 -52.91 -3.93 68.58
CA ARG A 4 -53.22 -2.72 69.39
C ARG A 4 -52.07 -1.86 69.89
N ALA A 5 -52.14 -0.63 69.91
CA ALA A 5 -53.11 0.44 69.66
C ALA A 5 -52.60 1.73 70.34
N ARG A 6 -53.10 2.86 69.81
CA ARG A 6 -53.40 4.13 70.48
C ARG A 6 -52.22 5.00 70.94
N GLY A 7 -52.24 6.26 70.84
CA GLY A 7 -53.30 7.22 70.57
C GLY A 7 -52.82 8.61 70.91
N LEU A 8 -53.52 9.54 70.28
CA LEU A 8 -53.95 10.85 70.76
C LEU A 8 -53.01 12.06 70.86
N HIS A 9 -53.40 13.02 70.07
CA HIS A 9 -53.33 14.49 70.09
C HIS A 9 -53.51 15.14 71.53
N PRO A 10 -53.45 16.54 71.62
CA PRO A 10 -53.29 17.62 70.72
C PRO A 10 -52.57 18.89 71.31
N LEU A 11 -52.75 20.02 70.56
CA LEU A 11 -52.80 21.44 70.90
C LEU A 11 -51.49 22.25 70.61
N ALA A 12 -51.51 23.11 69.68
CA ALA A 12 -52.02 24.50 69.56
C ALA A 12 -51.00 25.57 70.01
N GLY A 13 -50.73 26.53 69.17
CA GLY A 13 -50.26 27.85 69.56
C GLY A 13 -49.29 28.51 68.64
N SER A 14 -49.72 29.17 67.64
CA SER A 14 -49.74 30.62 67.28
C SER A 14 -48.42 31.39 67.08
N GLN A 15 -48.44 32.12 65.95
CA GLN A 15 -47.79 33.44 65.67
C GLN A 15 -46.29 33.40 65.31
N GLY A 16 -45.90 33.56 64.10
CA GLY A 16 -45.88 34.86 63.40
C GLY A 16 -44.53 35.52 63.52
N PHE A 17 -43.72 35.48 62.44
CA PHE A 17 -42.87 36.64 62.12
C PHE A 17 -42.38 36.48 60.67
N LEU A 18 -42.64 37.54 59.91
CA LEU A 18 -42.14 37.78 58.54
C LEU A 18 -40.63 37.93 58.57
N THR A 19 -39.93 37.21 57.71
CA THR A 19 -38.60 37.63 57.26
C THR A 19 -38.40 37.27 55.81
N GLU A 20 -37.95 38.27 55.09
CA GLU A 20 -37.71 38.42 53.69
C GLU A 20 -37.01 37.21 52.98
N ALA A 21 -37.62 36.77 51.91
CA ALA A 21 -37.02 35.82 50.96
C ALA A 21 -35.94 36.51 50.13
N ARG A 22 -34.67 36.33 50.45
CA ARG A 22 -33.55 36.60 49.54
C ARG A 22 -33.59 35.61 48.39
N ARG A 23 -34.05 36.07 47.23
CA ARG A 23 -33.90 35.35 45.96
C ARG A 23 -32.41 35.28 45.60
N ARG A 24 -31.77 34.15 45.86
CA ARG A 24 -30.49 33.79 45.24
C ARG A 24 -30.76 33.43 43.77
N ARG A 25 -30.35 34.29 42.86
CA ARG A 25 -30.26 33.97 41.45
C ARG A 25 -29.12 32.97 41.32
N VAL A 26 -29.43 31.68 41.06
CA VAL A 26 -28.47 30.72 40.59
C VAL A 26 -28.24 31.00 39.13
N GLY A 27 -27.12 31.66 38.82
CA GLY A 27 -26.64 31.83 37.44
C GLY A 27 -26.22 30.47 36.89
N ALA A 28 -27.00 29.95 35.96
CA ALA A 28 -26.56 28.83 35.14
C ALA A 28 -25.44 29.29 34.21
N LEU A 29 -24.20 28.95 34.55
CA LEU A 29 -23.11 29.03 33.56
C LEU A 29 -23.38 27.96 32.49
N ALA A 30 -23.84 28.39 31.32
CA ALA A 30 -23.83 27.57 30.13
C ALA A 30 -22.37 27.47 29.69
N ALA A 31 -21.72 26.37 30.00
CA ALA A 31 -20.42 26.01 29.39
C ALA A 31 -20.68 25.70 27.91
N ALA A 32 -20.43 26.66 27.04
CA ALA A 32 -20.38 26.43 25.60
C ALA A 32 -19.14 25.57 25.32
N GLY A 33 -19.34 24.26 25.24
CA GLY A 33 -18.34 23.33 24.77
C GLY A 33 -18.06 23.62 23.28
N ALA A 34 -16.96 24.28 22.99
CA ALA A 34 -16.45 24.39 21.63
C ALA A 34 -16.02 22.98 21.19
N PHE A 35 -16.89 22.29 20.46
CA PHE A 35 -16.50 21.12 19.70
C PHE A 35 -15.51 21.64 18.62
N ALA A 36 -14.23 21.42 18.84
CA ALA A 36 -13.25 21.54 17.77
C ALA A 36 -13.65 20.53 16.70
N ALA A 37 -14.19 21.01 15.59
CA ALA A 37 -14.38 20.20 14.39
C ALA A 37 -12.99 19.77 13.94
N GLY A 38 -12.55 18.59 14.36
CA GLY A 38 -11.37 17.95 13.82
C GLY A 38 -11.60 17.79 12.32
N THR A 39 -10.75 18.42 11.51
CA THR A 39 -10.73 18.16 10.07
C THR A 39 -10.48 16.68 9.88
N ALA A 40 -11.51 15.93 9.50
CA ALA A 40 -11.34 14.55 9.09
C ALA A 40 -10.36 14.56 7.90
N LEU A 41 -9.16 14.03 8.11
CA LEU A 41 -8.22 13.83 7.02
C LEU A 41 -8.88 12.94 5.97
N ALA A 42 -8.85 13.35 4.72
CA ALA A 42 -9.37 12.53 3.64
C ALA A 42 -8.65 11.18 3.63
N THR A 43 -9.41 10.11 3.38
CA THR A 43 -8.84 8.78 3.26
C THR A 43 -7.94 8.72 2.03
N PRO A 44 -6.65 8.37 2.16
CA PRO A 44 -5.76 8.32 1.02
C PRO A 44 -6.19 7.29 -0.02
N GLU A 45 -5.99 7.63 -1.30
CA GLU A 45 -6.25 6.78 -2.45
C GLU A 45 -4.94 6.30 -3.10
N VAL A 46 -4.84 5.00 -3.36
CA VAL A 46 -3.70 4.37 -4.04
C VAL A 46 -4.14 3.89 -5.42
N ALA A 47 -3.53 4.44 -6.46
CA ALA A 47 -3.64 3.92 -7.81
C ALA A 47 -2.71 2.71 -7.96
N VAL A 48 -3.27 1.54 -8.30
CA VAL A 48 -2.54 0.29 -8.51
C VAL A 48 -2.55 -0.04 -9.99
N ASP A 49 -1.40 0.09 -10.64
CA ASP A 49 -1.21 -0.19 -12.07
C ASP A 49 -0.66 -1.61 -12.28
N VAL A 50 -1.26 -2.33 -13.22
CA VAL A 50 -0.76 -3.63 -13.70
C VAL A 50 0.18 -3.40 -14.88
N GLY A 51 1.46 -3.72 -14.72
CA GLY A 51 2.47 -3.63 -15.78
C GLY A 51 2.14 -4.49 -17.00
N HIS A 52 2.53 -4.02 -18.20
CA HIS A 52 2.28 -4.69 -19.49
C HIS A 52 0.81 -4.74 -19.92
N THR A 53 0.49 -5.55 -20.96
CA THR A 53 -0.86 -5.70 -21.50
C THR A 53 -1.12 -7.14 -21.94
N LEU A 54 -2.34 -7.45 -22.35
CA LEU A 54 -2.66 -8.74 -22.96
C LEU A 54 -1.93 -8.97 -24.29
N SER A 55 -1.72 -7.90 -25.08
CA SER A 55 -1.02 -8.00 -26.38
C SER A 55 0.50 -7.92 -26.26
N GLU A 56 0.99 -7.25 -25.24
CA GLU A 56 2.43 -7.08 -24.95
C GLU A 56 2.66 -7.50 -23.50
N GLY A 57 2.70 -8.81 -23.28
CA GLY A 57 2.68 -9.44 -21.96
C GLY A 57 3.95 -9.26 -21.12
N GLY A 58 4.94 -8.49 -21.59
CA GLY A 58 6.23 -8.33 -20.91
C GLY A 58 7.14 -9.53 -21.09
N ALA A 59 7.98 -9.79 -20.10
CA ALA A 59 8.83 -10.96 -20.09
C ALA A 59 8.00 -12.26 -20.01
N THR A 60 8.59 -13.32 -20.52
CA THR A 60 8.03 -14.68 -20.36
C THR A 60 8.78 -15.40 -19.26
N SER A 61 8.07 -16.02 -18.33
CA SER A 61 8.68 -16.75 -17.20
C SER A 61 9.49 -17.97 -17.67
N ALA A 62 10.23 -18.59 -16.77
CA ALA A 62 10.99 -19.82 -17.06
C ALA A 62 10.11 -20.96 -17.60
N ARG A 63 8.79 -20.94 -17.35
CA ARG A 63 7.81 -21.95 -17.80
C ARG A 63 6.78 -21.40 -18.77
N GLY A 64 7.05 -20.26 -19.43
CA GLY A 64 6.25 -19.76 -20.54
C GLY A 64 5.04 -18.89 -20.18
N ARG A 65 4.84 -18.52 -18.91
CA ARG A 65 3.76 -17.62 -18.51
C ARG A 65 4.18 -16.14 -18.69
N SER A 66 3.24 -15.30 -19.14
CA SER A 66 3.51 -13.87 -19.33
C SER A 66 3.72 -13.13 -18.00
N GLU A 67 4.53 -12.08 -18.00
CA GLU A 67 4.71 -11.20 -16.85
C GLU A 67 3.40 -10.51 -16.46
N PHE A 68 2.59 -10.08 -17.46
CA PHE A 68 1.28 -9.49 -17.21
C PHE A 68 0.39 -10.35 -16.32
N ASP A 69 0.39 -11.68 -16.51
CA ASP A 69 -0.40 -12.58 -15.68
C ASP A 69 0.06 -12.64 -14.23
N PHE A 70 1.37 -12.55 -13.98
CA PHE A 70 1.91 -12.45 -12.63
C PHE A 70 1.56 -11.12 -11.99
N ASN A 71 1.74 -10.01 -12.74
CA ASN A 71 1.47 -8.65 -12.28
C ASN A 71 0.01 -8.50 -11.86
N ARG A 72 -0.93 -8.97 -12.69
CA ARG A 72 -2.37 -8.89 -12.43
C ARG A 72 -2.76 -9.61 -11.15
N VAL A 73 -2.31 -10.86 -10.97
CA VAL A 73 -2.66 -11.65 -9.78
C VAL A 73 -2.15 -10.98 -8.50
N LEU A 74 -0.92 -10.46 -8.48
CA LEU A 74 -0.39 -9.75 -7.31
C LEU A 74 -1.11 -8.43 -7.07
N ALA A 75 -1.43 -7.67 -8.13
CA ALA A 75 -2.15 -6.41 -8.03
C ALA A 75 -3.58 -6.59 -7.48
N GLU A 76 -4.30 -7.64 -7.90
CA GLU A 76 -5.63 -8.00 -7.37
C GLU A 76 -5.57 -8.26 -5.85
N ARG A 77 -4.57 -8.99 -5.38
CA ARG A 77 -4.35 -9.23 -3.95
C ARG A 77 -4.00 -7.94 -3.20
N LEU A 78 -3.13 -7.11 -3.79
CA LEU A 78 -2.73 -5.83 -3.20
C LEU A 78 -3.92 -4.89 -3.00
N VAL A 79 -4.83 -4.81 -3.98
CA VAL A 79 -6.08 -4.02 -3.86
C VAL A 79 -6.89 -4.47 -2.64
N GLY A 80 -7.08 -5.79 -2.45
CA GLY A 80 -7.79 -6.33 -1.28
C GLY A 80 -7.10 -5.96 0.05
N GLU A 81 -5.77 -6.06 0.10
CA GLU A 81 -4.99 -5.72 1.30
C GLU A 81 -5.01 -4.22 1.63
N LEU A 82 -5.00 -3.33 0.62
CA LEU A 82 -5.13 -1.89 0.81
C LEU A 82 -6.52 -1.52 1.35
N GLN A 83 -7.58 -2.08 0.77
CA GLN A 83 -8.96 -1.88 1.22
C GLN A 83 -9.16 -2.38 2.65
N GLY A 84 -8.58 -3.51 3.03
CA GLY A 84 -8.56 -4.01 4.39
C GLY A 84 -7.91 -3.05 5.41
N ARG A 85 -7.04 -2.16 4.95
CA ARG A 85 -6.38 -1.08 5.72
C ARG A 85 -7.10 0.27 5.62
N ARG A 86 -8.32 0.28 5.07
CA ARG A 86 -9.13 1.49 4.86
C ARG A 86 -8.47 2.52 3.94
N LEU A 87 -7.66 2.08 2.98
CA LEU A 87 -7.18 2.90 1.88
C LEU A 87 -8.15 2.77 0.71
N LEU A 88 -8.42 3.88 0.03
CA LEU A 88 -9.13 3.84 -1.25
C LEU A 88 -8.19 3.30 -2.32
N THR A 89 -8.75 2.61 -3.31
CA THR A 89 -7.95 2.01 -4.39
C THR A 89 -8.54 2.36 -5.74
N ARG A 90 -7.65 2.65 -6.69
CA ARG A 90 -7.98 2.85 -8.10
C ARG A 90 -7.23 1.83 -8.94
N PRO A 91 -7.88 0.75 -9.40
CA PRO A 91 -7.28 -0.22 -10.32
C PRO A 91 -7.02 0.42 -11.69
N ILE A 92 -5.80 0.25 -12.22
CA ILE A 92 -5.39 0.73 -13.56
C ILE A 92 -4.89 -0.45 -14.37
N ASN A 93 -5.40 -0.58 -15.61
CA ASN A 93 -4.96 -1.59 -16.57
C ASN A 93 -5.17 -3.07 -16.13
N PHE A 94 -6.12 -3.35 -15.25
CA PHE A 94 -6.41 -4.71 -14.80
C PHE A 94 -6.96 -5.61 -15.92
N ASP A 95 -7.57 -5.02 -16.93
CA ASP A 95 -8.01 -5.71 -18.14
C ASP A 95 -6.91 -5.88 -19.21
N GLY A 96 -5.74 -5.28 -18.99
CA GLY A 96 -4.57 -5.38 -19.86
C GLY A 96 -4.73 -4.67 -21.21
N ARG A 97 -5.55 -3.61 -21.31
CA ARG A 97 -5.85 -2.92 -22.56
C ARG A 97 -5.20 -1.55 -22.72
N ILE A 98 -4.63 -0.98 -21.65
CA ILE A 98 -3.98 0.34 -21.70
C ILE A 98 -2.52 0.17 -22.12
N GLY A 99 -2.26 0.22 -23.44
CA GLY A 99 -0.91 0.11 -24.02
C GLY A 99 -0.03 1.36 -23.81
N SER A 100 -0.66 2.54 -23.73
CA SER A 100 0.09 3.80 -23.50
C SER A 100 0.55 3.94 -22.06
N LEU A 101 1.85 3.97 -21.83
CA LEU A 101 2.43 4.20 -20.50
C LEU A 101 2.09 5.58 -19.92
N ALA A 102 1.95 6.60 -20.79
CA ALA A 102 1.50 7.93 -20.37
C ALA A 102 0.04 7.91 -19.91
N ALA A 103 -0.85 7.21 -20.63
CA ALA A 103 -2.26 7.08 -20.26
C ALA A 103 -2.42 6.40 -18.88
N ARG A 104 -1.60 5.40 -18.54
CA ARG A 104 -1.62 4.78 -17.20
C ARG A 104 -1.28 5.79 -16.10
N ALA A 105 -0.29 6.66 -16.33
CA ALA A 105 0.05 7.74 -15.38
C ALA A 105 -1.08 8.79 -15.28
N GLU A 106 -1.77 9.10 -16.39
CA GLU A 106 -2.91 10.02 -16.44
C GLU A 106 -4.14 9.46 -15.69
N GLU A 107 -4.44 8.19 -15.86
CA GLU A 107 -5.53 7.47 -15.15
C GLU A 107 -5.37 7.50 -13.61
N ALA A 108 -4.13 7.63 -13.13
CA ALA A 108 -3.84 7.75 -11.71
C ALA A 108 -4.12 9.14 -11.14
N THR A 109 -4.31 10.17 -11.99
CA THR A 109 -4.39 11.58 -11.57
C THR A 109 -5.45 11.80 -10.48
N GLY A 110 -5.03 12.47 -9.40
CA GLY A 110 -5.89 12.77 -8.24
C GLY A 110 -5.78 11.76 -7.09
N ALA A 111 -5.13 10.60 -7.28
CA ALA A 111 -4.78 9.73 -6.16
C ALA A 111 -3.57 10.28 -5.38
N ASP A 112 -3.26 9.69 -4.23
CA ASP A 112 -2.14 10.12 -3.36
C ASP A 112 -0.82 9.40 -3.67
N LEU A 113 -0.90 8.21 -4.27
CA LEU A 113 0.25 7.40 -4.66
C LEU A 113 -0.09 6.53 -5.87
N LEU A 114 0.84 6.41 -6.81
CA LEU A 114 0.83 5.41 -7.88
C LEU A 114 1.84 4.31 -7.58
N ILE A 115 1.40 3.05 -7.58
CA ILE A 115 2.27 1.88 -7.58
C ILE A 115 2.04 1.04 -8.83
N SER A 116 3.09 0.81 -9.62
CA SER A 116 3.06 -0.08 -10.79
C SER A 116 3.65 -1.44 -10.41
N ILE A 117 2.90 -2.51 -10.64
CA ILE A 117 3.27 -3.88 -10.26
C ILE A 117 3.87 -4.59 -11.47
N HIS A 118 5.07 -5.10 -11.28
CA HIS A 118 5.89 -5.82 -12.24
C HIS A 118 6.54 -7.08 -11.65
N HIS A 119 7.06 -7.91 -12.53
CA HIS A 119 7.93 -9.04 -12.20
C HIS A 119 9.14 -8.99 -13.11
N ASP A 120 10.31 -9.00 -12.50
CA ASP A 120 11.58 -8.76 -13.18
C ASP A 120 11.99 -9.91 -14.11
N SER A 121 12.88 -9.57 -15.01
CA SER A 121 13.58 -10.48 -15.92
C SER A 121 15.09 -10.25 -15.81
N VAL A 122 15.86 -10.91 -16.68
CA VAL A 122 17.30 -10.76 -16.76
C VAL A 122 17.70 -10.32 -18.17
N HIS A 123 18.92 -9.76 -18.28
CA HIS A 123 19.49 -9.43 -19.58
C HIS A 123 19.57 -10.68 -20.48
N ALA A 124 19.34 -10.52 -21.79
CA ALA A 124 19.30 -11.64 -22.74
C ALA A 124 20.56 -12.50 -22.72
N ASP A 125 21.75 -11.89 -22.53
CA ASP A 125 23.04 -12.58 -22.47
C ASP A 125 23.18 -13.55 -21.28
N LEU A 126 22.27 -13.47 -20.29
CA LEU A 126 22.27 -14.32 -19.11
C LEU A 126 21.26 -15.47 -19.22
N LEU A 127 20.53 -15.55 -20.34
CA LEU A 127 19.52 -16.58 -20.55
C LEU A 127 20.16 -17.86 -21.05
N GLN A 128 19.65 -18.98 -20.55
CA GLN A 128 19.92 -20.35 -20.98
C GLN A 128 18.64 -21.00 -21.47
N GLU A 129 18.74 -21.99 -22.34
CA GLU A 129 17.61 -22.77 -22.80
C GLU A 129 17.41 -24.03 -21.95
N TRP A 130 16.17 -24.47 -21.81
CA TRP A 130 15.81 -25.74 -21.21
C TRP A 130 14.47 -26.24 -21.75
N ASP A 131 14.28 -27.53 -21.75
CA ASP A 131 13.04 -28.16 -22.19
C ASP A 131 12.10 -28.35 -20.98
N TRP A 132 10.88 -27.84 -21.12
CA TRP A 132 9.83 -27.98 -20.12
C TRP A 132 8.51 -28.39 -20.80
N GLN A 133 7.95 -29.55 -20.42
CA GLN A 133 6.70 -30.07 -20.97
C GLN A 133 6.66 -30.14 -22.52
N GLY A 134 7.78 -30.45 -23.15
CA GLY A 134 7.89 -30.64 -24.61
C GLY A 134 8.05 -29.32 -25.40
N ALA A 135 8.30 -28.21 -24.72
CA ALA A 135 8.61 -26.91 -25.34
C ALA A 135 9.94 -26.39 -24.81
N THR A 136 10.73 -25.74 -25.68
CA THR A 136 11.96 -25.06 -25.28
C THR A 136 11.65 -23.69 -24.72
N HIS A 137 12.12 -23.39 -23.53
CA HIS A 137 11.97 -22.15 -22.80
C HIS A 137 13.34 -21.56 -22.44
N THR A 138 13.34 -20.28 -22.02
CA THR A 138 14.55 -19.62 -21.54
C THR A 138 14.46 -19.34 -20.05
N PHE A 139 15.59 -19.53 -19.33
CA PHE A 139 15.68 -19.30 -17.89
C PHE A 139 17.04 -18.72 -17.51
N SER A 140 17.13 -18.21 -16.28
CA SER A 140 18.38 -17.87 -15.62
C SER A 140 18.21 -17.95 -14.10
N ASP A 141 18.95 -18.82 -13.44
CA ASP A 141 18.92 -18.96 -11.98
C ASP A 141 19.98 -18.07 -11.28
N LEU A 142 20.54 -17.07 -12.00
CA LEU A 142 21.61 -16.19 -11.50
C LEU A 142 21.09 -15.09 -10.58
N HIS A 143 19.86 -14.62 -10.81
CA HIS A 143 19.27 -13.49 -10.10
C HIS A 143 17.90 -13.82 -9.53
N SER A 144 17.62 -13.26 -8.36
CA SER A 144 16.33 -13.41 -7.67
C SER A 144 16.12 -12.22 -6.73
N GLY A 145 14.91 -12.11 -6.15
CA GLY A 145 14.55 -11.12 -5.15
C GLY A 145 13.78 -9.92 -5.71
N PHE A 146 13.15 -9.18 -4.80
CA PHE A 146 12.37 -7.99 -5.13
C PHE A 146 13.25 -6.73 -5.29
N ALA A 147 12.76 -5.77 -6.06
CA ALA A 147 13.32 -4.42 -6.16
C ALA A 147 12.22 -3.36 -6.24
N LEU A 148 12.56 -2.11 -5.93
CA LEU A 148 11.69 -0.96 -6.09
C LEU A 148 12.41 0.12 -6.90
N PHE A 149 11.69 0.75 -7.80
CA PHE A 149 12.21 1.83 -8.61
C PHE A 149 11.45 3.13 -8.38
N VAL A 150 12.19 4.23 -8.31
CA VAL A 150 11.70 5.60 -8.28
C VAL A 150 12.42 6.43 -9.32
N SER A 151 11.82 7.54 -9.76
CA SER A 151 12.43 8.43 -10.74
C SER A 151 12.74 9.79 -10.12
N ARG A 152 13.97 10.29 -10.28
CA ARG A 152 14.38 11.65 -9.90
C ARG A 152 13.64 12.73 -10.70
N ARG A 153 13.02 12.32 -11.82
CA ARG A 153 12.20 13.19 -12.66
C ARG A 153 10.74 13.30 -12.19
N ASN A 154 10.34 12.51 -11.20
CA ASN A 154 9.00 12.58 -10.62
C ASN A 154 8.92 13.73 -9.60
N ALA A 155 7.91 14.59 -9.72
CA ALA A 155 7.73 15.74 -8.83
C ALA A 155 7.49 15.34 -7.36
N GLY A 156 6.90 14.16 -7.12
CA GLY A 156 6.64 13.59 -5.80
C GLY A 156 7.73 12.68 -5.24
N LEU A 157 8.99 12.81 -5.71
CA LEU A 157 10.10 11.92 -5.38
C LEU A 157 10.26 11.67 -3.88
N ALA A 158 10.13 12.69 -3.03
CA ALA A 158 10.32 12.55 -1.60
C ALA A 158 9.34 11.54 -0.97
N LEU A 159 8.06 11.59 -1.36
CA LEU A 159 7.05 10.62 -0.91
C LEU A 159 7.25 9.25 -1.59
N SER A 160 7.60 9.23 -2.87
CA SER A 160 7.94 8.00 -3.59
C SER A 160 9.04 7.21 -2.88
N LEU A 161 10.14 7.87 -2.50
CA LEU A 161 11.25 7.28 -1.75
C LEU A 161 10.81 6.76 -0.38
N ARG A 162 10.07 7.58 0.37
CA ARG A 162 9.57 7.16 1.70
C ARG A 162 8.71 5.93 1.61
N CYS A 163 7.78 5.86 0.63
CA CYS A 163 6.92 4.71 0.45
C CYS A 163 7.70 3.49 -0.03
N ALA A 164 8.59 3.64 -1.01
CA ALA A 164 9.44 2.55 -1.49
C ALA A 164 10.30 1.96 -0.37
N SER A 165 10.98 2.80 0.42
CA SER A 165 11.77 2.34 1.56
C SER A 165 10.93 1.64 2.64
N ALA A 166 9.72 2.13 2.93
CA ALA A 166 8.82 1.50 3.89
C ALA A 166 8.35 0.10 3.41
N ILE A 167 8.02 -0.03 2.13
CA ILE A 167 7.67 -1.31 1.49
C ILE A 167 8.86 -2.28 1.56
N GLY A 168 10.04 -1.86 1.10
CA GLY A 168 11.24 -2.69 1.09
C GLY A 168 11.63 -3.17 2.49
N ALA A 169 11.58 -2.28 3.48
CA ALA A 169 11.85 -2.63 4.87
C ALA A 169 10.84 -3.66 5.42
N ARG A 170 9.57 -3.55 5.04
CA ARG A 170 8.54 -4.52 5.48
C ARG A 170 8.76 -5.89 4.81
N LEU A 171 9.01 -5.92 3.50
CA LEU A 171 9.30 -7.16 2.76
C LEU A 171 10.49 -7.90 3.37
N ARG A 172 11.59 -7.20 3.63
CA ARG A 172 12.78 -7.81 4.27
C ARG A 172 12.47 -8.38 5.65
N ARG A 173 11.71 -7.68 6.48
CA ARG A 173 11.29 -8.20 7.80
C ARG A 173 10.42 -9.44 7.69
N MET A 174 9.70 -9.62 6.59
CA MET A 174 8.90 -10.82 6.32
C MET A 174 9.70 -11.96 5.65
N GLY A 175 11.02 -11.75 5.45
CA GLY A 175 11.93 -12.76 4.92
C GLY A 175 12.02 -12.80 3.39
N PHE A 176 11.46 -11.81 2.67
CA PHE A 176 11.68 -11.71 1.23
C PHE A 176 13.10 -11.23 0.93
N ALA A 177 13.76 -11.87 -0.02
CA ALA A 177 15.10 -11.51 -0.47
C ALA A 177 15.07 -10.24 -1.32
N ALA A 178 15.98 -9.31 -1.05
CA ALA A 178 16.21 -8.13 -1.88
C ALA A 178 17.07 -8.49 -3.09
N ALA A 179 16.72 -7.98 -4.28
CA ALA A 179 17.53 -8.13 -5.48
C ALA A 179 18.82 -7.30 -5.36
N THR A 180 19.95 -7.89 -5.77
CA THR A 180 21.26 -7.22 -5.75
C THR A 180 21.74 -6.85 -7.13
N HIS A 181 21.19 -7.47 -8.18
CA HIS A 181 21.67 -7.35 -9.54
C HIS A 181 21.40 -5.97 -10.20
N HIS A 182 20.46 -5.20 -9.69
CA HIS A 182 20.24 -3.85 -10.20
C HIS A 182 21.37 -2.88 -9.85
N ALA A 183 21.95 -3.00 -8.66
CA ALA A 183 23.11 -2.21 -8.26
C ALA A 183 24.43 -2.75 -8.82
N ARG A 184 24.53 -4.07 -8.98
CA ARG A 184 25.74 -4.78 -9.43
C ARG A 184 25.38 -5.81 -10.51
N PRO A 185 24.98 -5.36 -11.70
CA PRO A 185 24.56 -6.27 -12.75
C PRO A 185 25.74 -7.06 -13.32
N LEU A 186 25.47 -8.33 -13.69
CA LEU A 186 26.40 -9.14 -14.49
C LEU A 186 26.38 -8.74 -15.96
N ALA A 187 25.28 -8.13 -16.43
CA ALA A 187 25.11 -7.58 -17.77
C ALA A 187 24.15 -6.38 -17.72
N GLY A 188 24.34 -5.44 -18.63
CA GLY A 188 23.55 -4.20 -18.72
C GLY A 188 24.00 -3.10 -17.73
N PRO A 189 23.32 -1.95 -17.71
CA PRO A 189 23.70 -0.81 -16.88
C PRO A 189 23.25 -0.98 -15.44
N ALA A 190 24.13 -0.61 -14.48
CA ALA A 190 23.79 -0.51 -13.08
C ALA A 190 22.72 0.58 -12.83
N ARG A 191 21.86 0.36 -11.84
CA ARG A 191 20.91 1.35 -11.34
C ARG A 191 21.44 1.95 -10.03
N PRO A 192 21.61 3.29 -9.94
CA PRO A 192 22.06 3.91 -8.71
C PRO A 192 21.09 3.60 -7.55
N ALA A 193 21.65 3.20 -6.41
CA ALA A 193 20.85 2.96 -5.23
C ALA A 193 20.29 4.27 -4.66
N ALA A 194 19.02 4.27 -4.29
CA ALA A 194 18.36 5.31 -3.51
C ALA A 194 18.30 4.92 -2.03
N ASP A 195 18.04 3.64 -1.76
CA ASP A 195 18.11 3.00 -0.45
C ASP A 195 18.55 1.54 -0.66
N GLU A 196 19.87 1.30 -0.62
CA GLU A 196 20.45 -0.03 -0.88
C GLU A 196 19.92 -1.08 0.09
N THR A 197 19.73 -0.71 1.36
CA THR A 197 19.23 -1.63 2.39
C THR A 197 17.86 -2.18 2.04
N ASN A 198 16.99 -1.37 1.45
CA ASN A 198 15.61 -1.73 1.15
C ASN A 198 15.36 -2.00 -0.34
N ALA A 199 16.44 -2.19 -1.14
CA ALA A 199 16.40 -2.48 -2.57
C ALA A 199 15.66 -1.41 -3.39
N VAL A 200 15.80 -0.13 -3.02
CA VAL A 200 15.24 0.99 -3.78
C VAL A 200 16.31 1.58 -4.69
N HIS A 201 16.00 1.72 -5.97
CA HIS A 201 16.92 2.22 -6.98
C HIS A 201 16.31 3.38 -7.77
N TYR A 202 17.16 4.24 -8.32
CA TYR A 202 16.74 5.24 -9.28
C TYR A 202 16.69 4.66 -10.70
N TYR A 203 15.54 4.87 -11.35
CA TYR A 203 15.37 4.57 -12.77
C TYR A 203 14.58 5.68 -13.46
N ASP A 204 15.28 6.68 -13.96
CA ASP A 204 14.70 7.94 -14.43
C ASP A 204 13.92 7.82 -15.75
N ASN A 205 14.11 6.74 -16.51
CA ASN A 205 13.50 6.55 -17.81
C ASN A 205 12.20 5.71 -17.81
N LEU A 206 11.71 5.30 -16.64
CA LEU A 206 10.42 4.62 -16.54
C LEU A 206 9.28 5.62 -16.76
N VAL A 207 8.62 5.51 -17.91
CA VAL A 207 7.61 6.49 -18.38
C VAL A 207 6.49 6.69 -17.36
N VAL A 208 5.94 5.61 -16.84
CA VAL A 208 4.84 5.67 -15.83
C VAL A 208 5.26 6.49 -14.61
N LEU A 209 6.52 6.40 -14.18
CA LEU A 209 7.02 7.13 -13.01
C LEU A 209 7.27 8.61 -13.30
N TYR A 210 7.99 8.94 -14.38
CA TYR A 210 8.35 10.33 -14.65
C TYR A 210 7.20 11.15 -15.27
N ARG A 211 6.20 10.50 -15.87
CA ARG A 211 4.99 11.15 -16.39
C ARG A 211 3.93 11.35 -15.33
N SER A 212 3.96 10.58 -14.25
CA SER A 212 3.02 10.75 -13.15
C SER A 212 3.19 12.12 -12.49
N THR A 213 2.08 12.82 -12.31
CA THR A 213 2.00 14.05 -11.51
C THR A 213 1.96 13.77 -10.00
N LEU A 214 1.78 12.50 -9.63
CA LEU A 214 1.71 12.00 -8.25
C LEU A 214 3.06 11.41 -7.83
N PRO A 215 3.31 11.23 -6.53
CA PRO A 215 4.31 10.28 -6.05
C PRO A 215 4.09 8.92 -6.71
N ALA A 216 5.14 8.35 -7.27
CA ALA A 216 5.04 7.11 -8.04
C ALA A 216 6.25 6.20 -7.80
N LEU A 217 5.99 4.90 -7.70
CA LEU A 217 7.01 3.86 -7.61
C LEU A 217 6.61 2.64 -8.45
N LEU A 218 7.61 1.88 -8.89
CA LEU A 218 7.43 0.59 -9.54
C LEU A 218 8.00 -0.50 -8.64
N PHE A 219 7.28 -1.57 -8.51
CA PHE A 219 7.64 -2.73 -7.70
C PHE A 219 7.88 -3.96 -8.58
N GLU A 220 9.09 -4.50 -8.53
CA GLU A 220 9.47 -5.78 -9.09
C GLU A 220 9.37 -6.85 -8.01
N ALA A 221 8.44 -7.79 -8.16
CA ALA A 221 8.14 -8.77 -7.13
C ALA A 221 9.20 -9.87 -6.99
N GLY A 222 9.96 -10.10 -8.06
CA GLY A 222 11.02 -11.09 -8.17
C GLY A 222 11.27 -11.47 -9.62
N VAL A 223 12.24 -12.33 -9.88
CA VAL A 223 12.71 -12.68 -11.23
C VAL A 223 11.96 -13.91 -11.76
N ILE A 224 11.04 -13.71 -12.73
CA ILE A 224 10.24 -14.82 -13.30
C ILE A 224 11.05 -15.73 -14.23
N LYS A 225 12.24 -15.32 -14.66
CA LYS A 225 13.18 -16.20 -15.38
C LYS A 225 13.89 -17.18 -14.47
N HIS A 226 13.92 -16.97 -13.17
CA HIS A 226 14.53 -17.90 -12.22
C HIS A 226 13.55 -19.04 -11.92
N ARG A 227 13.93 -20.30 -12.27
CA ARG A 227 13.05 -21.49 -12.21
C ARG A 227 12.44 -21.75 -10.83
N GLY A 228 13.21 -21.53 -9.77
CA GLY A 228 12.74 -21.72 -8.39
C GLY A 228 11.93 -20.52 -7.87
N GLU A 229 12.29 -19.29 -8.25
CA GLU A 229 11.57 -18.09 -7.82
C GLU A 229 10.21 -17.97 -8.50
N GLU A 230 10.12 -18.27 -9.80
CA GLU A 230 8.85 -18.33 -10.53
C GLU A 230 7.79 -19.16 -9.77
N LEU A 231 8.17 -20.32 -9.23
CA LEU A 231 7.24 -21.17 -8.47
C LEU A 231 6.79 -20.50 -7.16
N ARG A 232 7.73 -19.85 -6.45
CA ARG A 232 7.39 -19.06 -5.24
C ARG A 232 6.47 -17.88 -5.55
N LEU A 233 6.71 -17.17 -6.67
CA LEU A 233 5.88 -16.05 -7.11
C LEU A 233 4.47 -16.48 -7.55
N ARG A 234 4.27 -17.75 -7.89
CA ARG A 234 2.96 -18.34 -8.20
C ARG A 234 2.24 -18.89 -6.97
N ASP A 235 2.95 -19.08 -5.87
CA ASP A 235 2.37 -19.63 -4.64
C ASP A 235 1.38 -18.62 -4.02
N PRO A 236 0.11 -19.01 -3.80
CA PRO A 236 -0.92 -18.11 -3.27
C PRO A 236 -0.61 -17.55 -1.88
N GLU A 237 0.08 -18.32 -1.03
CA GLU A 237 0.46 -17.89 0.31
C GLU A 237 1.58 -16.83 0.24
N GLN A 238 2.59 -17.07 -0.61
CA GLN A 238 3.66 -16.08 -0.82
C GLN A 238 3.13 -14.78 -1.42
N GLN A 239 2.20 -14.86 -2.38
CA GLN A 239 1.54 -13.68 -2.95
C GLN A 239 0.75 -12.91 -1.89
N ALA A 240 -0.01 -13.58 -1.02
CA ALA A 240 -0.75 -12.94 0.07
C ALA A 240 0.18 -12.26 1.06
N ARG A 241 1.26 -12.92 1.48
CA ARG A 241 2.29 -12.34 2.36
C ARG A 241 2.98 -11.13 1.74
N MET A 242 3.26 -11.18 0.43
CA MET A 242 3.88 -10.07 -0.29
C MET A 242 2.93 -8.87 -0.40
N ALA A 243 1.67 -9.10 -0.76
CA ALA A 243 0.64 -8.07 -0.82
C ALA A 243 0.41 -7.40 0.56
N ASP A 244 0.35 -8.19 1.66
CA ASP A 244 0.30 -7.68 3.03
C ASP A 244 1.50 -6.76 3.35
N ALA A 245 2.71 -7.19 2.97
CA ALA A 245 3.91 -6.40 3.20
C ALA A 245 3.89 -5.06 2.46
N ILE A 246 3.51 -5.08 1.18
CA ILE A 246 3.39 -3.87 0.34
C ILE A 246 2.34 -2.93 0.93
N ALA A 247 1.13 -3.42 1.20
CA ALA A 247 0.04 -2.61 1.75
C ALA A 247 0.37 -2.02 3.12
N THR A 248 1.09 -2.78 3.98
CA THR A 248 1.57 -2.28 5.28
C THR A 248 2.60 -1.16 5.10
N GLY A 249 3.53 -1.28 4.15
CA GLY A 249 4.51 -0.25 3.82
C GLY A 249 3.85 1.03 3.29
N ILE A 250 2.85 0.88 2.39
CA ILE A 250 2.06 1.99 1.85
C ILE A 250 1.29 2.70 2.97
N ALA A 251 0.58 1.96 3.81
CA ALA A 251 -0.15 2.56 4.94
C ALA A 251 0.78 3.33 5.88
N ALA A 252 1.97 2.80 6.17
CA ALA A 252 2.95 3.46 7.03
C ALA A 252 3.51 4.77 6.42
N CYS A 253 3.59 4.89 5.09
CA CYS A 253 4.08 6.11 4.45
C CYS A 253 2.98 7.16 4.22
N LEU A 254 1.73 6.75 4.02
CA LEU A 254 0.60 7.66 3.77
C LEU A 254 -0.08 8.15 5.06
N TYR A 255 -0.03 7.37 6.15
CA TYR A 255 -0.50 7.77 7.47
C TYR A 255 0.71 8.03 8.40
N PRO A 256 1.42 9.16 8.24
CA PRO A 256 2.50 9.48 9.18
C PRO A 256 1.91 9.69 10.58
N ARG A 257 2.53 9.06 11.57
CA ARG A 257 2.17 9.23 12.99
C ARG A 257 2.66 10.55 13.52
#